data_0e9dda3b2505a5e41cde5fdf63a8befb
#
_entry.id   0e9dda3b2505a5e41cde5fdf63a8befb
#
_cell.length_a   1.000
_cell.length_b   1.000
_cell.length_c   1.000
_cell.angle_alpha   90.00
_cell.angle_beta   90.00
_cell.angle_gamma   90.00
#
_symmetry.space_group_name_H-M   'P 1'
#
loop_
_entity.id
_entity.type
_entity.pdbx_description
1 polymer ?
#
loop_
_entity_poly.entity_id
_entity_poly.type
_entity_poly.pdbx_seq_one_letter_code
_entity_poly.pdbx_strand_id
1 'polypeptide(L)'
;MRRLTSLACVLAQLCTLPMGAQQRARLSGSVETGAAAIEQPMVRSGAAFYIAPLAQLSAGDATIGAGAVLATGTPQWQSFLGTGFVRSPAVRNVRLTGNGQVLKTSGLLHTLHGDVGAEWRASSARTIGMLSLHVGQLSYDGAWWRDLSVGATGMRTRGPMSVLLDASFTSAQRPLALQQQIGGRDAGGTSLGSQVLDLTPRMIWERSRLRADASVALRAVEGGVRGTRIGPQFSFTLQTARGLSLFVGGVQRLPDVRSGVPAGRTALLGLRVEGRRLLSPPVRKATALPALRVEQASLVVDAGTAPSYRVELRGDFTEWKLRSCHPRGTRYFDCGAAPPAGTWRVSVRVNEGAWQQPANLAPAADDFGSVDGVLMTGGKS
;
A
#
# COMPACT_ATOMS: atom_id res chain seq x y z
N MET A 1 -2.16 -28.84 10.99
CA MET A 1 -0.92 -28.20 11.42
C MET A 1 0.25 -28.32 10.43
N ARG A 2 0.59 -29.47 9.83
CA ARG A 2 1.72 -29.63 8.89
C ARG A 2 1.70 -28.73 7.62
N ARG A 3 0.54 -28.25 7.15
CA ARG A 3 0.43 -27.41 5.95
C ARG A 3 0.63 -25.90 6.21
N LEU A 4 0.42 -25.41 7.43
CA LEU A 4 0.72 -24.03 7.83
C LEU A 4 2.21 -23.79 7.98
N THR A 5 2.97 -24.81 8.41
CA THR A 5 4.44 -24.76 8.47
C THR A 5 5.09 -24.62 7.11
N SER A 6 4.51 -25.19 6.05
CA SER A 6 5.03 -25.07 4.67
C SER A 6 4.88 -23.64 4.13
N LEU A 7 3.78 -22.96 4.43
CA LEU A 7 3.57 -21.56 4.00
C LEU A 7 4.52 -20.60 4.73
N ALA A 8 4.72 -20.82 6.03
CA ALA A 8 5.66 -20.04 6.84
C ALA A 8 7.13 -20.25 6.38
N CYS A 9 7.51 -21.46 5.96
CA CYS A 9 8.84 -21.72 5.40
C CYS A 9 9.07 -21.05 4.04
N VAL A 10 8.07 -21.03 3.16
CA VAL A 10 8.16 -20.32 1.87
C VAL A 10 8.25 -18.82 2.09
N LEU A 11 7.49 -18.27 3.02
CA LEU A 11 7.57 -16.85 3.40
C LEU A 11 8.93 -16.50 4.04
N ALA A 12 9.48 -17.38 4.87
CA ALA A 12 10.80 -17.20 5.47
C ALA A 12 11.93 -17.24 4.41
N GLN A 13 11.82 -18.11 3.41
CA GLN A 13 12.80 -18.19 2.31
C GLN A 13 12.72 -16.98 1.37
N LEU A 14 11.57 -16.37 1.19
CA LEU A 14 11.42 -15.10 0.44
C LEU A 14 12.10 -13.92 1.15
N CYS A 15 12.23 -13.98 2.48
CA CYS A 15 12.94 -12.96 3.27
C CYS A 15 14.47 -13.11 3.23
N THR A 16 15.02 -14.23 2.76
CA THR A 16 16.47 -14.48 2.68
C THR A 16 17.11 -14.13 1.33
N LEU A 17 16.33 -13.56 0.40
CA LEU A 17 16.92 -13.02 -0.84
C LEU A 17 17.97 -11.97 -0.47
N PRO A 18 19.16 -11.98 -1.11
CA PRO A 18 20.24 -11.07 -0.77
C PRO A 18 19.75 -9.63 -0.92
N MET A 19 19.42 -9.01 0.19
CA MET A 19 19.15 -7.58 0.25
C MET A 19 20.44 -6.88 -0.15
N GLY A 20 20.49 -6.33 -1.33
CA GLY A 20 21.60 -5.49 -1.78
C GLY A 20 21.91 -4.49 -0.68
N ALA A 21 23.18 -4.47 -0.27
CA ALA A 21 23.66 -3.73 0.88
C ALA A 21 23.15 -2.29 0.88
N GLN A 22 22.60 -1.85 2.03
CA GLN A 22 22.32 -0.48 2.44
C GLN A 22 20.90 0.10 2.27
N GLN A 23 19.87 -0.67 2.01
CA GLN A 23 18.52 -0.12 2.11
C GLN A 23 18.13 0.06 3.59
N ARG A 24 17.87 1.31 4.01
CA ARG A 24 17.45 1.62 5.37
C ARG A 24 16.08 1.00 5.64
N ALA A 25 16.01 0.16 6.66
CA ALA A 25 14.75 -0.36 7.11
C ALA A 25 13.92 0.75 7.77
N ARG A 26 12.63 0.81 7.45
CA ARG A 26 11.67 1.77 8.01
C ARG A 26 10.57 1.01 8.74
N LEU A 27 10.41 1.29 10.01
CA LEU A 27 9.24 0.87 10.76
C LEU A 27 8.21 1.99 10.71
N SER A 28 7.02 1.69 10.27
CA SER A 28 5.86 2.58 10.35
C SER A 28 4.72 1.87 11.05
N GLY A 29 3.89 2.63 11.72
CA GLY A 29 2.72 2.11 12.37
C GLY A 29 1.65 3.17 12.49
N SER A 30 0.42 2.74 12.56
CA SER A 30 -0.71 3.60 12.86
C SER A 30 -1.65 2.92 13.84
N VAL A 31 -2.32 3.71 14.64
CA VAL A 31 -3.47 3.27 15.43
C VAL A 31 -4.63 4.16 15.07
N GLU A 32 -5.70 3.52 14.65
CA GLU A 32 -6.96 4.18 14.35
C GLU A 32 -7.98 3.78 15.43
N THR A 33 -8.75 4.72 15.92
CA THR A 33 -9.80 4.47 16.90
C THR A 33 -10.98 5.38 16.61
N GLY A 34 -12.18 4.92 16.87
CA GLY A 34 -13.36 5.71 16.60
C GLY A 34 -14.67 5.00 16.93
N ALA A 35 -15.73 5.68 16.57
CA ALA A 35 -17.08 5.15 16.60
C ALA A 35 -17.53 4.77 15.19
N ALA A 36 -18.30 3.72 15.07
CA ALA A 36 -18.89 3.24 13.83
C ALA A 36 -20.37 2.96 14.05
N ALA A 37 -21.20 3.35 13.08
CA ALA A 37 -22.52 2.80 12.92
C ALA A 37 -22.44 1.67 11.89
N ILE A 38 -22.81 0.46 12.30
CA ILE A 38 -22.68 -0.76 11.47
C ILE A 38 -24.05 -1.35 11.23
N GLU A 39 -24.34 -1.60 9.96
CA GLU A 39 -25.50 -2.35 9.52
C GLU A 39 -25.00 -3.56 8.71
N GLN A 40 -25.24 -4.75 9.20
CA GLN A 40 -24.89 -6.00 8.53
C GLN A 40 -26.10 -6.95 8.56
N PRO A 41 -26.29 -7.80 7.53
CA PRO A 41 -27.47 -8.67 7.42
C PRO A 41 -27.67 -9.63 8.60
N MET A 42 -26.61 -9.94 9.33
CA MET A 42 -26.62 -10.93 10.41
C MET A 42 -26.30 -10.33 11.80
N VAL A 43 -26.00 -9.05 11.86
CA VAL A 43 -25.74 -8.32 13.10
C VAL A 43 -26.78 -7.20 13.19
N ARG A 44 -27.49 -7.11 14.32
CA ARG A 44 -28.40 -5.97 14.52
C ARG A 44 -27.66 -4.68 14.32
N SER A 45 -28.25 -3.78 13.53
CA SER A 45 -27.74 -2.43 13.34
C SER A 45 -27.45 -1.79 14.69
N GLY A 46 -26.26 -1.26 14.88
CA GLY A 46 -25.83 -0.75 16.16
C GLY A 46 -24.62 0.17 16.06
N ALA A 47 -24.38 0.88 17.15
CA ALA A 47 -23.15 1.62 17.35
C ALA A 47 -22.04 0.67 17.82
N ALA A 48 -20.84 0.88 17.31
CA ALA A 48 -19.65 0.15 17.71
C ALA A 48 -18.52 1.11 18.00
N PHE A 49 -17.66 0.75 18.94
CA PHE A 49 -16.33 1.33 19.06
C PHE A 49 -15.32 0.38 18.46
N TYR A 50 -14.29 0.94 17.83
CA TYR A 50 -13.23 0.13 17.26
C TYR A 50 -11.84 0.71 17.52
N ILE A 51 -10.85 -0.18 17.49
CA ILE A 51 -9.44 0.15 17.46
C ILE A 51 -8.77 -0.70 16.36
N ALA A 52 -7.96 -0.06 15.54
CA ALA A 52 -7.32 -0.69 14.41
C ALA A 52 -5.81 -0.36 14.36
N PRO A 53 -4.97 -1.12 15.08
CA PRO A 53 -3.53 -1.03 14.97
C PRO A 53 -3.03 -1.62 13.65
N LEU A 54 -2.03 -0.98 13.05
CA LEU A 54 -1.27 -1.46 11.89
C LEU A 54 0.21 -1.22 12.14
N ALA A 55 1.04 -2.22 11.87
CA ALA A 55 2.50 -2.12 11.88
C ALA A 55 3.06 -2.61 10.56
N GLN A 56 4.08 -1.95 10.05
CA GLN A 56 4.71 -2.26 8.79
C GLN A 56 6.21 -2.02 8.86
N LEU A 57 6.98 -2.99 8.39
CA LEU A 57 8.42 -2.91 8.19
C LEU A 57 8.71 -2.91 6.69
N SER A 58 9.44 -1.90 6.21
CA SER A 58 9.83 -1.79 4.81
C SER A 58 11.35 -1.70 4.72
N ALA A 59 11.94 -2.37 3.72
CA ALA A 59 13.35 -2.29 3.38
C ALA A 59 13.46 -2.22 1.85
N GLY A 60 13.74 -1.03 1.33
CA GLY A 60 13.56 -0.74 -0.09
C GLY A 60 12.11 -0.98 -0.52
N ASP A 61 11.95 -1.78 -1.58
CA ASP A 61 10.64 -2.14 -2.11
C ASP A 61 9.99 -3.33 -1.40
N ALA A 62 10.76 -4.04 -0.53
CA ALA A 62 10.22 -5.12 0.27
C ALA A 62 9.41 -4.58 1.44
N THR A 63 8.29 -5.21 1.74
CA THR A 63 7.43 -4.79 2.84
C THR A 63 6.78 -6.00 3.49
N ILE A 64 6.73 -5.98 4.82
CA ILE A 64 5.92 -6.89 5.62
C ILE A 64 5.09 -6.06 6.60
N GLY A 65 3.85 -6.42 6.79
CA GLY A 65 2.98 -5.72 7.73
C GLY A 65 1.91 -6.61 8.31
N ALA A 66 1.41 -6.20 9.45
CA ALA A 66 0.28 -6.83 10.11
C ALA A 66 -0.59 -5.77 10.77
N GLY A 67 -1.89 -6.01 10.77
CA GLY A 67 -2.87 -5.15 11.41
C GLY A 67 -4.02 -5.95 11.97
N ALA A 68 -4.80 -5.30 12.81
CA ALA A 68 -6.02 -5.87 13.33
C ALA A 68 -7.10 -4.79 13.41
N VAL A 69 -8.35 -5.20 13.37
CA VAL A 69 -9.49 -4.37 13.75
C VAL A 69 -10.23 -5.11 14.85
N LEU A 70 -10.34 -4.48 15.99
CA LEU A 70 -11.11 -4.94 17.13
C LEU A 70 -12.32 -4.03 17.23
N ALA A 71 -13.51 -4.58 17.12
CA ALA A 71 -14.73 -3.80 17.25
C ALA A 71 -15.66 -4.44 18.32
N THR A 72 -16.32 -3.62 19.09
CA THR A 72 -17.30 -4.03 20.09
C THR A 72 -18.54 -3.15 19.94
N GLY A 73 -19.70 -3.75 19.97
CA GLY A 73 -20.97 -3.06 19.73
C GLY A 73 -22.07 -3.41 20.72
N THR A 74 -23.17 -2.68 20.62
CA THR A 74 -24.40 -2.91 21.40
C THR A 74 -25.53 -3.39 20.47
N PRO A 75 -26.27 -4.48 20.79
CA PRO A 75 -26.05 -5.33 21.98
C PRO A 75 -24.75 -6.14 21.85
N GLN A 76 -24.19 -6.53 22.97
CA GLN A 76 -22.85 -7.11 23.14
C GLN A 76 -22.40 -8.07 22.03
N TRP A 77 -21.68 -7.56 21.04
CA TRP A 77 -20.97 -8.36 20.05
C TRP A 77 -19.53 -7.90 19.95
N GLN A 78 -18.67 -8.82 19.56
CA GLN A 78 -17.26 -8.55 19.35
C GLN A 78 -16.87 -9.08 17.98
N SER A 79 -16.12 -8.30 17.24
CA SER A 79 -15.53 -8.70 15.97
C SER A 79 -14.03 -8.44 16.01
N PHE A 80 -13.29 -9.40 15.52
CA PHE A 80 -11.86 -9.34 15.31
C PHE A 80 -11.56 -9.63 13.85
N LEU A 81 -10.85 -8.71 13.19
CA LEU A 81 -10.31 -8.89 11.87
C LEU A 81 -8.79 -8.69 11.94
N GLY A 82 -8.03 -9.76 11.84
CA GLY A 82 -6.58 -9.73 11.71
C GLY A 82 -6.17 -9.79 10.25
N THR A 83 -5.18 -9.00 9.87
CA THR A 83 -4.62 -9.01 8.51
C THR A 83 -3.10 -9.05 8.58
N GLY A 84 -2.47 -9.72 7.61
CA GLY A 84 -1.03 -9.72 7.44
C GLY A 84 -0.70 -9.71 5.95
N PHE A 85 0.40 -9.08 5.59
CA PHE A 85 0.84 -9.06 4.21
C PHE A 85 2.37 -9.07 4.11
N VAL A 86 2.86 -9.60 2.99
CA VAL A 86 4.27 -9.55 2.61
C VAL A 86 4.36 -9.19 1.14
N ARG A 87 5.34 -8.36 0.80
CA ARG A 87 5.68 -8.00 -0.58
C ARG A 87 7.18 -8.13 -0.77
N SER A 88 7.60 -8.87 -1.78
CA SER A 88 9.01 -8.98 -2.15
C SER A 88 9.54 -7.69 -2.79
N PRO A 89 10.86 -7.52 -2.88
CA PRO A 89 11.43 -6.56 -3.82
C PRO A 89 10.94 -6.82 -5.24
N ALA A 90 10.84 -5.75 -6.03
CA ALA A 90 10.48 -5.89 -7.44
C ALA A 90 11.70 -6.32 -8.27
N VAL A 91 11.52 -7.31 -9.14
CA VAL A 91 12.50 -7.73 -10.15
C VAL A 91 11.86 -7.50 -11.52
N ARG A 92 12.44 -6.63 -12.35
CA ARG A 92 11.89 -6.26 -13.66
C ARG A 92 10.40 -5.89 -13.61
N ASN A 93 10.01 -5.07 -12.63
CA ASN A 93 8.62 -4.65 -12.39
C ASN A 93 7.66 -5.74 -11.90
N VAL A 94 8.13 -6.94 -11.60
CA VAL A 94 7.34 -8.01 -10.99
C VAL A 94 7.74 -8.16 -9.53
N ARG A 95 6.75 -8.27 -8.64
CA ARG A 95 6.94 -8.61 -7.22
C ARG A 95 6.03 -9.77 -6.83
N LEU A 96 6.46 -10.53 -5.84
CA LEU A 96 5.62 -11.53 -5.19
C LEU A 96 4.92 -10.91 -3.99
N THR A 97 3.70 -11.34 -3.78
CA THR A 97 2.85 -10.88 -2.66
C THR A 97 2.26 -12.07 -1.94
N GLY A 98 2.02 -11.90 -0.64
CA GLY A 98 1.26 -12.84 0.16
C GLY A 98 0.39 -12.07 1.13
N ASN A 99 -0.86 -12.50 1.29
CA ASN A 99 -1.80 -11.90 2.22
C ASN A 99 -2.41 -12.98 3.10
N GLY A 100 -2.73 -12.60 4.32
CA GLY A 100 -3.44 -13.46 5.27
C GLY A 100 -4.49 -12.66 6.01
N GLN A 101 -5.62 -13.27 6.27
CA GLN A 101 -6.74 -12.65 6.97
C GLN A 101 -7.42 -13.65 7.90
N VAL A 102 -7.70 -13.22 9.10
CA VAL A 102 -8.51 -13.95 10.08
C VAL A 102 -9.70 -13.09 10.45
N LEU A 103 -10.90 -13.60 10.28
CA LEU A 103 -12.12 -12.96 10.76
C LEU A 103 -12.76 -13.84 11.82
N LYS A 104 -13.07 -13.24 12.96
CA LYS A 104 -13.82 -13.87 14.05
C LYS A 104 -14.90 -12.90 14.53
N THR A 105 -16.14 -13.34 14.54
CA THR A 105 -17.27 -12.59 15.09
C THR A 105 -17.98 -13.47 16.10
N SER A 106 -18.27 -12.93 17.30
CA SER A 106 -18.90 -13.69 18.39
C SER A 106 -20.19 -14.37 17.94
N GLY A 107 -20.23 -15.69 18.07
CA GLY A 107 -21.38 -16.53 17.79
C GLY A 107 -21.73 -16.76 16.32
N LEU A 108 -20.98 -16.19 15.35
CA LEU A 108 -21.43 -16.18 13.95
C LEU A 108 -20.41 -16.70 12.94
N LEU A 109 -19.17 -16.27 12.99
CA LEU A 109 -18.24 -16.49 11.88
C LEU A 109 -16.80 -16.64 12.36
N HIS A 110 -16.14 -17.68 11.88
CA HIS A 110 -14.69 -17.84 12.01
C HIS A 110 -14.13 -18.28 10.67
N THR A 111 -13.39 -17.38 10.00
CA THR A 111 -12.72 -17.69 8.74
C THR A 111 -11.24 -17.35 8.79
N LEU A 112 -10.44 -18.15 8.10
CA LEU A 112 -9.04 -17.89 7.83
C LEU A 112 -8.86 -17.94 6.31
N HIS A 113 -8.40 -16.83 5.73
CA HIS A 113 -8.07 -16.74 4.32
C HIS A 113 -6.58 -16.44 4.16
N GLY A 114 -5.95 -17.05 3.17
CA GLY A 114 -4.59 -16.76 2.78
C GLY A 114 -4.42 -16.85 1.28
N ASP A 115 -3.67 -15.92 0.69
CA ASP A 115 -3.34 -15.96 -0.73
C ASP A 115 -1.86 -15.62 -0.98
N VAL A 116 -1.37 -16.11 -2.11
CA VAL A 116 -0.08 -15.75 -2.68
C VAL A 116 -0.29 -15.31 -4.12
N GLY A 117 0.51 -14.38 -4.57
CA GLY A 117 0.33 -13.81 -5.90
C GLY A 117 1.57 -13.14 -6.45
N ALA A 118 1.41 -12.65 -7.66
CA ALA A 118 2.39 -11.82 -8.34
C ALA A 118 1.73 -10.54 -8.84
N GLU A 119 2.44 -9.44 -8.72
CA GLU A 119 2.06 -8.13 -9.21
C GLU A 119 3.09 -7.67 -10.23
N TRP A 120 2.65 -7.32 -11.43
CA TRP A 120 3.45 -6.59 -12.42
C TRP A 120 3.04 -5.14 -12.41
N ARG A 121 4.02 -4.24 -12.48
CA ARG A 121 3.79 -2.81 -12.39
C ARG A 121 4.52 -2.06 -13.50
N ALA A 122 3.83 -1.13 -14.14
CA ALA A 122 4.41 -0.12 -15.01
C ALA A 122 4.07 1.25 -14.45
N SER A 123 5.04 2.16 -14.47
CA SER A 123 4.83 3.52 -13.99
C SER A 123 5.51 4.54 -14.87
N SER A 124 4.88 5.69 -15.02
CA SER A 124 5.44 6.92 -15.60
C SER A 124 5.28 8.05 -14.58
N ALA A 125 5.72 9.25 -14.91
CA ALA A 125 5.63 10.42 -14.01
C ALA A 125 4.20 10.73 -13.50
N ARG A 126 3.16 10.32 -14.24
CA ARG A 126 1.77 10.67 -13.89
C ARG A 126 0.79 9.48 -13.96
N THR A 127 1.27 8.32 -14.36
CA THR A 127 0.40 7.15 -14.58
C THR A 127 1.04 5.92 -13.98
N ILE A 128 0.26 5.12 -13.30
CA ILE A 128 0.65 3.82 -12.77
C ILE A 128 -0.34 2.81 -13.33
N GLY A 129 0.19 1.71 -13.84
CA GLY A 129 -0.57 0.52 -14.20
C GLY A 129 -0.07 -0.67 -13.40
N MET A 130 -0.98 -1.50 -12.93
CA MET A 130 -0.65 -2.72 -12.19
C MET A 130 -1.54 -3.85 -12.67
N LEU A 131 -0.96 -5.02 -12.86
CA LEU A 131 -1.67 -6.29 -13.06
C LEU A 131 -1.33 -7.21 -11.90
N SER A 132 -2.29 -7.94 -11.41
CA SER A 132 -2.12 -8.88 -10.30
C SER A 132 -2.78 -10.22 -10.59
N LEU A 133 -2.16 -11.28 -10.08
CA LEU A 133 -2.69 -12.64 -10.09
C LEU A 133 -2.49 -13.23 -8.70
N HIS A 134 -3.55 -13.74 -8.09
CA HIS A 134 -3.52 -14.34 -6.77
C HIS A 134 -4.24 -15.68 -6.75
N VAL A 135 -3.66 -16.63 -6.04
CA VAL A 135 -4.26 -17.93 -5.72
C VAL A 135 -4.39 -18.00 -4.22
N GLY A 136 -5.58 -18.31 -3.75
CA GLY A 136 -5.89 -18.31 -2.32
C GLY A 136 -6.62 -19.55 -1.85
N GLN A 137 -6.70 -19.63 -0.53
CA GLN A 137 -7.47 -20.64 0.19
C GLN A 137 -8.20 -20.00 1.37
N LEU A 138 -9.44 -20.38 1.54
CA LEU A 138 -10.28 -20.04 2.69
C LEU A 138 -10.50 -21.29 3.54
N SER A 139 -10.28 -21.17 4.84
CA SER A 139 -10.73 -22.18 5.82
C SER A 139 -12.01 -21.71 6.51
N TYR A 140 -13.01 -22.56 6.52
CA TYR A 140 -14.25 -22.38 7.26
C TYR A 140 -14.69 -23.74 7.79
N ASP A 141 -14.97 -23.82 9.09
CA ASP A 141 -15.40 -25.04 9.78
C ASP A 141 -14.54 -26.28 9.47
N GLY A 142 -13.21 -26.07 9.48
CA GLY A 142 -12.23 -27.14 9.22
C GLY A 142 -12.05 -27.54 7.76
N ALA A 143 -12.89 -27.12 6.85
CA ALA A 143 -12.76 -27.36 5.42
C ALA A 143 -11.98 -26.23 4.72
N TRP A 144 -11.32 -26.57 3.60
CA TRP A 144 -10.53 -25.64 2.81
C TRP A 144 -11.08 -25.47 1.39
N TRP A 145 -11.22 -24.24 0.97
CA TRP A 145 -11.83 -23.81 -0.29
C TRP A 145 -10.86 -22.94 -1.09
N ARG A 146 -10.76 -23.16 -2.37
CA ARG A 146 -9.82 -22.45 -3.23
C ARG A 146 -10.44 -21.23 -3.88
N ASP A 147 -9.61 -20.24 -4.17
CA ASP A 147 -9.95 -19.09 -5.00
C ASP A 147 -8.80 -18.67 -5.91
N LEU A 148 -9.19 -18.01 -7.00
CA LEU A 148 -8.30 -17.39 -7.97
C LEU A 148 -8.79 -15.98 -8.22
N SER A 149 -7.90 -14.99 -8.19
CA SER A 149 -8.26 -13.64 -8.61
C SER A 149 -7.22 -13.03 -9.55
N VAL A 150 -7.70 -12.29 -10.53
CA VAL A 150 -6.91 -11.49 -11.46
C VAL A 150 -7.36 -10.06 -11.32
N GLY A 151 -6.42 -9.13 -11.23
CA GLY A 151 -6.72 -7.71 -11.07
C GLY A 151 -5.93 -6.83 -12.02
N ALA A 152 -6.51 -5.69 -12.37
CA ALA A 152 -5.86 -4.63 -13.10
C ALA A 152 -6.19 -3.29 -12.42
N THR A 153 -5.18 -2.49 -12.14
CA THR A 153 -5.32 -1.14 -11.58
C THR A 153 -4.66 -0.14 -12.50
N GLY A 154 -5.39 0.92 -12.83
CA GLY A 154 -4.85 2.08 -13.51
C GLY A 154 -5.00 3.32 -12.64
N MET A 155 -3.95 4.13 -12.48
CA MET A 155 -4.00 5.41 -11.77
C MET A 155 -3.39 6.51 -12.61
N ARG A 156 -4.03 7.68 -12.59
CA ARG A 156 -3.50 8.91 -13.19
C ARG A 156 -3.62 10.06 -12.20
N THR A 157 -2.52 10.77 -11.98
CA THR A 157 -2.46 11.93 -11.08
C THR A 157 -2.32 13.23 -11.89
N ARG A 158 -3.10 14.25 -11.51
CA ARG A 158 -3.00 15.60 -12.06
C ARG A 158 -3.24 16.64 -10.96
N GLY A 159 -2.16 17.33 -10.57
CA GLY A 159 -2.20 18.27 -9.45
C GLY A 159 -2.64 17.57 -8.15
N PRO A 160 -3.62 18.12 -7.43
CA PRO A 160 -4.11 17.53 -6.18
C PRO A 160 -5.04 16.33 -6.38
N MET A 161 -5.36 15.95 -7.62
CA MET A 161 -6.32 14.89 -7.92
C MET A 161 -5.63 13.65 -8.47
N SER A 162 -6.06 12.49 -7.99
CA SER A 162 -5.74 11.18 -8.56
C SER A 162 -7.04 10.45 -8.89
N VAL A 163 -7.10 9.90 -10.08
CA VAL A 163 -8.20 9.03 -10.51
C VAL A 163 -7.64 7.62 -10.69
N LEU A 164 -8.31 6.66 -10.07
CA LEU A 164 -7.97 5.24 -10.16
C LEU A 164 -9.14 4.49 -10.78
N LEU A 165 -8.81 3.43 -11.47
CA LEU A 165 -9.76 2.42 -11.91
C LEU A 165 -9.19 1.05 -11.56
N ASP A 166 -9.88 0.35 -10.68
CA ASP A 166 -9.57 -1.03 -10.31
C ASP A 166 -10.59 -1.95 -10.97
N ALA A 167 -10.10 -2.98 -11.63
CA ALA A 167 -10.90 -4.07 -12.15
C ALA A 167 -10.38 -5.38 -11.59
N SER A 168 -11.25 -6.25 -11.09
CA SER A 168 -10.85 -7.57 -10.62
C SER A 168 -11.87 -8.63 -10.98
N PHE A 169 -11.36 -9.78 -11.40
CA PHE A 169 -12.14 -11.00 -11.59
C PHE A 169 -11.73 -11.99 -10.51
N THR A 170 -12.71 -12.57 -9.84
CA THR A 170 -12.52 -13.58 -8.81
C THR A 170 -13.40 -14.80 -9.10
N SER A 171 -12.76 -15.97 -9.14
CA SER A 171 -13.44 -17.27 -9.16
C SER A 171 -13.17 -17.96 -7.82
N ALA A 172 -14.21 -18.30 -7.10
CA ALA A 172 -14.09 -18.88 -5.76
C ALA A 172 -15.13 -19.99 -5.54
N GLN A 173 -14.70 -21.04 -4.87
CA GLN A 173 -15.60 -22.06 -4.30
C GLN A 173 -15.82 -21.74 -2.83
N ARG A 174 -17.06 -21.93 -2.35
CA ARG A 174 -17.41 -21.63 -0.96
C ARG A 174 -18.39 -22.68 -0.43
N PRO A 175 -18.32 -23.02 0.88
CA PRO A 175 -19.32 -23.85 1.51
C PRO A 175 -20.67 -23.15 1.47
N LEU A 176 -21.75 -23.97 1.32
CA LEU A 176 -23.11 -23.44 1.21
C LEU A 176 -23.50 -22.59 2.43
N ALA A 177 -23.16 -23.06 3.63
CA ALA A 177 -23.41 -22.31 4.87
C ALA A 177 -22.81 -20.90 4.87
N LEU A 178 -21.55 -20.75 4.43
CA LEU A 178 -20.91 -19.44 4.31
C LEU A 178 -21.54 -18.59 3.21
N GLN A 179 -21.96 -19.23 2.11
CA GLN A 179 -22.62 -18.56 0.99
C GLN A 179 -23.98 -17.96 1.41
N GLN A 180 -24.74 -18.68 2.20
CA GLN A 180 -26.01 -18.21 2.77
C GLN A 180 -25.75 -17.00 3.69
N GLN A 181 -24.73 -17.05 4.53
CA GLN A 181 -24.34 -15.94 5.42
C GLN A 181 -23.95 -14.67 4.65
N ILE A 182 -23.36 -14.78 3.46
CA ILE A 182 -22.99 -13.64 2.63
C ILE A 182 -24.07 -13.22 1.62
N GLY A 183 -25.28 -13.78 1.72
CA GLY A 183 -26.43 -13.44 0.88
C GLY A 183 -26.60 -14.35 -0.35
N GLY A 184 -26.07 -15.56 -0.32
CA GLY A 184 -26.27 -16.58 -1.36
C GLY A 184 -27.65 -17.24 -1.32
N ARG A 185 -28.04 -17.86 -2.43
CA ARG A 185 -29.26 -18.70 -2.50
C ARG A 185 -28.97 -20.12 -2.05
N ASP A 186 -30.03 -20.77 -1.53
CA ASP A 186 -30.04 -22.23 -1.35
C ASP A 186 -29.96 -22.93 -2.72
N ALA A 187 -28.84 -23.59 -2.95
CA ALA A 187 -28.66 -24.51 -4.05
C ALA A 187 -28.35 -25.87 -3.43
N GLY A 188 -29.05 -26.89 -3.86
CA GLY A 188 -28.85 -28.24 -3.36
C GLY A 188 -27.42 -28.74 -3.63
N GLY A 189 -26.53 -28.63 -2.65
CA GLY A 189 -25.15 -29.06 -2.76
C GLY A 189 -24.30 -28.62 -1.57
N THR A 190 -23.10 -29.17 -1.44
CA THR A 190 -22.16 -28.84 -0.36
C THR A 190 -21.31 -27.60 -0.62
N SER A 191 -21.23 -27.15 -1.87
CA SER A 191 -20.46 -25.98 -2.27
C SER A 191 -21.07 -25.28 -3.48
N LEU A 192 -20.84 -23.99 -3.59
CA LEU A 192 -21.21 -23.17 -4.74
C LEU A 192 -19.96 -22.48 -5.34
N GLY A 193 -19.84 -22.58 -6.66
CA GLY A 193 -18.94 -21.76 -7.43
C GLY A 193 -19.51 -20.35 -7.59
N SER A 194 -18.68 -19.34 -7.46
CA SER A 194 -19.02 -17.94 -7.71
C SER A 194 -17.95 -17.29 -8.57
N GLN A 195 -18.39 -16.62 -9.63
CA GLN A 195 -17.54 -15.77 -10.46
C GLN A 195 -18.00 -14.34 -10.27
N VAL A 196 -17.07 -13.48 -9.94
CA VAL A 196 -17.33 -12.08 -9.60
C VAL A 196 -16.41 -11.19 -10.39
N LEU A 197 -16.97 -10.25 -11.11
CA LEU A 197 -16.24 -9.14 -11.74
C LEU A 197 -16.59 -7.86 -11.00
N ASP A 198 -15.58 -7.26 -10.41
CA ASP A 198 -15.66 -5.95 -9.75
C ASP A 198 -14.97 -4.88 -10.58
N LEU A 199 -15.61 -3.72 -10.71
CA LEU A 199 -15.06 -2.51 -11.28
C LEU A 199 -15.22 -1.39 -10.26
N THR A 200 -14.10 -0.74 -9.89
CA THR A 200 -14.11 0.29 -8.85
C THR A 200 -13.42 1.56 -9.34
N PRO A 201 -14.15 2.49 -9.97
CA PRO A 201 -13.65 3.84 -10.14
C PRO A 201 -13.50 4.53 -8.77
N ARG A 202 -12.38 5.23 -8.59
CA ARG A 202 -12.03 5.93 -7.37
C ARG A 202 -11.39 7.27 -7.69
N MET A 203 -11.74 8.28 -6.92
CA MET A 203 -11.18 9.62 -7.00
C MET A 203 -10.59 9.98 -5.64
N ILE A 204 -9.36 10.46 -5.64
CA ILE A 204 -8.67 10.98 -4.46
C ILE A 204 -8.32 12.43 -4.74
N TRP A 205 -8.71 13.31 -3.83
CA TRP A 205 -8.29 14.69 -3.82
C TRP A 205 -7.48 14.95 -2.55
N GLU A 206 -6.28 15.51 -2.72
CA GLU A 206 -5.38 15.77 -1.62
C GLU A 206 -4.78 17.18 -1.77
N ARG A 207 -4.99 18.01 -0.76
CA ARG A 207 -4.46 19.38 -0.75
C ARG A 207 -4.09 19.77 0.67
N SER A 208 -2.81 20.08 0.90
CA SER A 208 -2.29 20.50 2.20
C SER A 208 -2.58 19.46 3.30
N ARG A 209 -3.52 19.75 4.19
CA ARG A 209 -3.91 18.90 5.33
C ARG A 209 -5.22 18.13 5.10
N LEU A 210 -5.83 18.32 3.94
CA LEU A 210 -7.11 17.74 3.61
C LEU A 210 -6.96 16.65 2.56
N ARG A 211 -7.62 15.53 2.78
CA ARG A 211 -7.78 14.45 1.82
C ARG A 211 -9.23 14.03 1.75
N ALA A 212 -9.77 13.97 0.56
CA ALA A 212 -11.07 13.38 0.27
C ALA A 212 -10.89 12.20 -0.67
N ASP A 213 -11.63 11.15 -0.44
CA ASP A 213 -11.57 9.90 -1.21
C ASP A 213 -13.00 9.43 -1.47
N ALA A 214 -13.33 9.16 -2.71
CA ALA A 214 -14.64 8.66 -3.10
C ALA A 214 -14.48 7.54 -4.13
N SER A 215 -15.21 6.45 -3.96
CA SER A 215 -15.23 5.33 -4.91
C SER A 215 -16.61 4.70 -4.98
N VAL A 216 -16.85 3.96 -6.06
CA VAL A 216 -18.04 3.14 -6.23
C VAL A 216 -17.62 1.79 -6.76
N ALA A 217 -17.80 0.73 -5.96
CA ALA A 217 -17.61 -0.64 -6.44
C ALA A 217 -18.87 -1.08 -7.20
N LEU A 218 -18.69 -1.49 -8.44
CA LEU A 218 -19.71 -2.05 -9.32
C LEU A 218 -19.42 -3.53 -9.50
N ARG A 219 -20.41 -4.40 -9.28
CA ARG A 219 -20.24 -5.85 -9.31
C ARG A 219 -21.16 -6.53 -10.30
N ALA A 220 -20.60 -7.35 -11.17
CA ALA A 220 -21.29 -8.38 -11.90
C ALA A 220 -20.98 -9.75 -11.28
N VAL A 221 -21.99 -10.60 -11.13
CA VAL A 221 -21.88 -11.89 -10.47
C VAL A 221 -22.54 -12.96 -11.30
N GLU A 222 -21.83 -14.07 -11.49
CA GLU A 222 -22.36 -15.34 -11.99
C GLU A 222 -22.22 -16.39 -10.89
N GLY A 223 -23.24 -17.24 -10.73
CA GLY A 223 -23.33 -18.25 -9.67
C GLY A 223 -24.22 -17.85 -8.51
N GLY A 224 -24.07 -18.51 -7.37
CA GLY A 224 -25.01 -18.47 -6.25
C GLY A 224 -25.03 -17.20 -5.40
N VAL A 225 -24.22 -16.17 -5.67
CA VAL A 225 -24.16 -14.96 -4.84
C VAL A 225 -25.28 -14.00 -5.21
N ARG A 226 -26.14 -13.71 -4.25
CA ARG A 226 -27.12 -12.62 -4.34
C ARG A 226 -26.66 -11.46 -3.45
N GLY A 227 -27.14 -10.27 -3.71
CA GLY A 227 -26.97 -9.14 -2.82
C GLY A 227 -26.58 -7.87 -3.56
N THR A 228 -26.04 -6.93 -2.82
CA THR A 228 -25.66 -5.61 -3.30
C THR A 228 -24.66 -5.70 -4.42
N ARG A 229 -24.96 -5.02 -5.53
CA ARG A 229 -24.08 -4.94 -6.71
C ARG A 229 -23.37 -3.60 -6.85
N ILE A 230 -23.74 -2.64 -6.00
CA ILE A 230 -23.19 -1.29 -5.99
C ILE A 230 -22.77 -0.98 -4.56
N GLY A 231 -21.50 -0.63 -4.37
CA GLY A 231 -20.91 -0.31 -3.08
C GLY A 231 -20.23 1.05 -3.07
N PRO A 232 -20.96 2.15 -2.80
CA PRO A 232 -20.35 3.46 -2.65
C PRO A 232 -19.49 3.51 -1.38
N GLN A 233 -18.39 4.26 -1.47
CA GLN A 233 -17.50 4.55 -0.36
C GLN A 233 -17.03 6.00 -0.47
N PHE A 234 -16.96 6.67 0.66
CA PHE A 234 -16.33 7.98 0.77
C PHE A 234 -15.56 8.08 2.08
N SER A 235 -14.53 8.90 2.10
CA SER A 235 -13.86 9.30 3.31
C SER A 235 -13.30 10.71 3.19
N PHE A 236 -13.24 11.39 4.32
CA PHE A 236 -12.64 12.69 4.47
C PHE A 236 -11.66 12.65 5.64
N THR A 237 -10.44 13.11 5.45
CA THR A 237 -9.39 13.12 6.46
C THR A 237 -8.80 14.52 6.59
N LEU A 238 -8.72 15.01 7.83
CA LEU A 238 -8.08 16.26 8.18
C LEU A 238 -6.86 15.97 9.04
N GLN A 239 -5.67 16.30 8.57
CA GLN A 239 -4.45 16.23 9.36
C GLN A 239 -4.39 17.45 10.30
N THR A 240 -4.62 17.23 11.59
CA THR A 240 -4.66 18.29 12.62
C THR A 240 -3.26 18.64 13.12
N ALA A 241 -2.40 17.63 13.27
CA ALA A 241 -1.01 17.78 13.66
C ALA A 241 -0.12 16.74 12.97
N ARG A 242 1.19 16.82 13.17
CA ARG A 242 2.11 15.83 12.61
C ARG A 242 1.81 14.44 13.19
N GLY A 243 1.41 13.52 12.34
CA GLY A 243 1.05 12.16 12.71
C GLY A 243 -0.31 12.00 13.40
N LEU A 244 -1.14 13.05 13.45
CA LEU A 244 -2.50 13.01 13.99
C LEU A 244 -3.51 13.48 12.96
N SER A 245 -4.51 12.67 12.69
CA SER A 245 -5.58 12.98 11.74
C SER A 245 -6.95 12.67 12.33
N LEU A 246 -7.93 13.51 11.99
CA LEU A 246 -9.36 13.23 12.14
C LEU A 246 -9.88 12.67 10.84
N PHE A 247 -10.78 11.71 10.90
CA PHE A 247 -11.42 11.20 9.70
C PHE A 247 -12.90 10.91 9.92
N VAL A 248 -13.65 11.04 8.84
CA VAL A 248 -15.05 10.62 8.74
C VAL A 248 -15.22 9.89 7.42
N GLY A 249 -16.05 8.86 7.41
CA GLY A 249 -16.28 8.11 6.17
C GLY A 249 -17.53 7.25 6.24
N GLY A 250 -17.91 6.75 5.08
CA GLY A 250 -18.98 5.78 4.93
C GLY A 250 -18.64 4.79 3.84
N VAL A 251 -19.02 3.55 4.04
CA VAL A 251 -18.83 2.47 3.07
C VAL A 251 -20.04 1.55 3.06
N GLN A 252 -20.54 1.28 1.86
CA GLN A 252 -21.40 0.13 1.60
C GLN A 252 -20.52 -0.96 1.01
N ARG A 253 -20.13 -1.92 1.86
CA ARG A 253 -19.29 -3.03 1.47
C ARG A 253 -20.11 -4.06 0.71
N LEU A 254 -19.59 -4.51 -0.41
CA LEU A 254 -20.06 -5.69 -1.11
C LEU A 254 -19.60 -6.95 -0.36
N PRO A 255 -20.35 -8.09 -0.44
CA PRO A 255 -19.89 -9.33 0.18
C PRO A 255 -18.56 -9.77 -0.45
N ASP A 256 -17.57 -10.08 0.38
CA ASP A 256 -16.29 -10.57 -0.12
C ASP A 256 -16.34 -12.09 -0.25
N VAL A 257 -16.39 -12.56 -1.48
CA VAL A 257 -16.45 -14.00 -1.80
C VAL A 257 -15.15 -14.74 -1.51
N ARG A 258 -14.01 -14.04 -1.34
CA ARG A 258 -12.71 -14.66 -1.01
C ARG A 258 -12.61 -14.95 0.49
N SER A 259 -12.88 -13.98 1.31
CA SER A 259 -12.71 -14.05 2.76
C SER A 259 -14.01 -14.41 3.50
N GLY A 260 -15.14 -14.42 2.82
CA GLY A 260 -16.44 -14.69 3.43
C GLY A 260 -17.01 -13.54 4.27
N VAL A 261 -16.45 -12.34 4.15
CA VAL A 261 -16.96 -11.15 4.85
C VAL A 261 -18.31 -10.75 4.26
N PRO A 262 -19.38 -10.64 5.05
CA PRO A 262 -20.71 -10.29 4.55
C PRO A 262 -20.77 -8.84 4.06
N ALA A 263 -21.79 -8.56 3.21
CA ALA A 263 -22.15 -7.18 2.87
C ALA A 263 -22.46 -6.39 4.14
N GLY A 264 -22.33 -5.07 4.06
CA GLY A 264 -22.67 -4.22 5.18
C GLY A 264 -22.53 -2.74 4.86
N ARG A 265 -23.18 -1.91 5.66
CA ARG A 265 -23.00 -0.47 5.64
C ARG A 265 -22.29 -0.06 6.92
N THR A 266 -21.34 0.85 6.78
CA THR A 266 -20.60 1.36 7.93
C THR A 266 -20.40 2.85 7.76
N ALA A 267 -20.73 3.63 8.77
CA ALA A 267 -20.33 5.02 8.89
C ALA A 267 -19.28 5.10 10.01
N LEU A 268 -18.23 5.84 9.78
CA LEU A 268 -17.04 5.89 10.64
C LEU A 268 -16.74 7.35 11.00
N LEU A 269 -16.37 7.57 12.24
CA LEU A 269 -15.77 8.82 12.74
C LEU A 269 -14.64 8.46 13.69
N GLY A 270 -13.45 9.02 13.53
CA GLY A 270 -12.37 8.64 14.41
C GLY A 270 -11.11 9.49 14.29
N LEU A 271 -10.12 9.02 15.04
CA LEU A 271 -8.78 9.56 15.12
C LEU A 271 -7.80 8.51 14.58
N ARG A 272 -6.79 8.98 13.87
CA ARG A 272 -5.67 8.16 13.42
C ARG A 272 -4.37 8.79 13.92
N VAL A 273 -3.56 7.99 14.60
CA VAL A 273 -2.21 8.36 15.01
C VAL A 273 -1.22 7.56 14.19
N GLU A 274 -0.31 8.23 13.52
CA GLU A 274 0.72 7.61 12.67
C GLU A 274 2.12 7.91 13.22
N GLY A 275 2.94 6.87 13.31
CA GLY A 275 4.34 6.97 13.69
C GLY A 275 5.25 6.37 12.62
N ARG A 276 6.40 7.00 12.40
CA ARG A 276 7.43 6.47 11.49
C ARG A 276 8.78 6.53 12.18
N ARG A 277 9.49 5.43 12.22
CA ARG A 277 10.86 5.34 12.73
C ARG A 277 11.77 4.73 11.67
N LEU A 278 12.82 5.44 11.32
CA LEU A 278 13.90 4.85 10.55
C LEU A 278 14.69 3.94 11.48
N LEU A 279 14.78 2.66 11.13
CA LEU A 279 15.69 1.72 11.77
C LEU A 279 17.04 1.91 11.07
N SER A 280 17.86 2.79 11.61
CA SER A 280 19.24 2.91 11.12
C SER A 280 20.04 1.73 11.64
N PRO A 281 20.82 1.02 10.79
CA PRO A 281 21.91 0.20 11.32
C PRO A 281 22.84 1.09 12.16
N PRO A 282 23.57 0.54 13.15
CA PRO A 282 24.47 1.33 13.97
C PRO A 282 25.40 2.13 13.07
N VAL A 283 25.43 3.43 13.32
CA VAL A 283 26.11 4.43 12.51
C VAL A 283 27.59 4.04 12.35
N ARG A 284 27.93 3.45 11.21
CA ARG A 284 29.26 3.71 10.66
C ARG A 284 29.29 5.22 10.41
N LYS A 285 30.28 5.92 10.98
CA LYS A 285 30.47 7.39 10.92
C LYS A 285 29.91 7.94 9.63
N ALA A 286 28.93 8.82 9.75
CA ALA A 286 28.17 9.37 8.63
C ALA A 286 29.16 9.92 7.58
N THR A 287 29.29 9.22 6.48
CA THR A 287 29.78 9.80 5.26
C THR A 287 28.81 10.94 4.97
N ALA A 288 29.30 12.16 4.90
CA ALA A 288 28.45 13.33 4.67
C ALA A 288 27.56 13.02 3.45
N LEU A 289 26.26 13.22 3.57
CA LEU A 289 25.34 13.00 2.46
C LEU A 289 25.75 13.95 1.32
N PRO A 290 25.70 13.50 0.04
CA PRO A 290 26.04 14.35 -1.07
C PRO A 290 25.16 15.60 -1.06
N ALA A 291 25.74 16.75 -1.33
CA ALA A 291 25.03 18.02 -1.49
C ALA A 291 25.00 18.42 -2.98
N LEU A 292 23.90 18.97 -3.45
CA LEU A 292 23.74 19.43 -4.83
C LEU A 292 23.62 20.96 -4.87
N ARG A 293 24.40 21.61 -5.73
CA ARG A 293 24.39 23.07 -5.92
C ARG A 293 24.27 23.41 -7.39
N VAL A 294 23.77 24.62 -7.65
CA VAL A 294 23.82 25.20 -8.99
C VAL A 294 24.96 26.24 -8.98
N GLU A 295 25.97 26.01 -9.78
CA GLU A 295 27.11 26.89 -9.92
C GLU A 295 27.32 27.26 -11.41
N GLN A 296 27.31 28.55 -11.75
CA GLN A 296 27.51 29.02 -13.13
C GLN A 296 26.69 28.26 -14.18
N ALA A 297 25.40 28.04 -13.91
CA ALA A 297 24.47 27.27 -14.75
C ALA A 297 24.79 25.78 -14.89
N SER A 298 25.68 25.20 -14.08
CA SER A 298 25.96 23.77 -13.98
C SER A 298 25.44 23.21 -12.65
N LEU A 299 25.08 21.93 -12.65
CA LEU A 299 24.79 21.16 -11.45
C LEU A 299 26.09 20.57 -10.90
N VAL A 300 26.44 20.94 -9.67
CA VAL A 300 27.66 20.45 -8.99
C VAL A 300 27.27 19.65 -7.76
N VAL A 301 27.72 18.39 -7.71
CA VAL A 301 27.55 17.51 -6.55
C VAL A 301 28.80 17.55 -5.69
N ASP A 302 28.64 17.88 -4.42
CA ASP A 302 29.63 17.65 -3.37
C ASP A 302 29.45 16.25 -2.80
N ALA A 303 30.32 15.33 -3.15
CA ALA A 303 30.25 13.94 -2.71
C ALA A 303 30.74 13.71 -1.28
N GLY A 304 31.14 14.76 -0.57
CA GLY A 304 31.63 14.68 0.80
C GLY A 304 33.12 14.34 0.89
N THR A 305 33.52 13.85 2.06
CA THR A 305 34.94 13.54 2.38
C THR A 305 35.37 12.11 2.05
N ALA A 306 34.42 11.23 1.67
CA ALA A 306 34.78 9.87 1.26
C ALA A 306 35.37 9.86 -0.16
N PRO A 307 36.36 9.01 -0.44
CA PRO A 307 36.87 8.89 -1.80
C PRO A 307 35.76 8.47 -2.73
N SER A 308 35.48 9.32 -3.72
CA SER A 308 34.42 9.12 -4.71
C SER A 308 35.06 8.99 -6.07
N TYR A 309 34.71 7.93 -6.80
CA TYR A 309 35.20 7.71 -8.17
C TYR A 309 34.06 7.77 -9.20
N ARG A 310 32.83 7.68 -8.74
CA ARG A 310 31.65 7.74 -9.61
C ARG A 310 30.49 8.43 -8.90
N VAL A 311 29.98 9.47 -9.52
CA VAL A 311 28.78 10.18 -9.06
C VAL A 311 27.77 10.22 -10.20
N GLU A 312 26.52 9.95 -9.89
CA GLU A 312 25.43 9.89 -10.84
C GLU A 312 24.24 10.66 -10.28
N LEU A 313 23.50 11.28 -11.19
CA LEU A 313 22.34 12.09 -10.89
C LEU A 313 21.16 11.65 -11.78
N ARG A 314 19.94 11.73 -11.24
CA ARG A 314 18.69 11.58 -11.99
C ARG A 314 17.63 12.49 -11.38
N GLY A 315 16.62 12.84 -12.18
CA GLY A 315 15.53 13.68 -11.70
C GLY A 315 14.50 13.95 -12.79
N ASP A 316 13.48 14.74 -12.46
CA ASP A 316 12.40 15.11 -13.40
C ASP A 316 12.95 15.70 -14.71
N PHE A 317 13.98 16.54 -14.61
CA PHE A 317 14.60 17.21 -15.77
C PHE A 317 15.48 16.29 -16.63
N THR A 318 15.80 15.09 -16.17
CA THR A 318 16.45 14.05 -16.97
C THR A 318 15.48 12.97 -17.40
N GLU A 319 14.16 13.14 -17.19
CA GLU A 319 13.15 12.10 -17.36
C GLU A 319 13.52 10.83 -16.56
N TRP A 320 14.16 11.01 -15.41
CA TRP A 320 14.70 9.96 -14.56
C TRP A 320 15.77 9.08 -15.21
N LYS A 321 16.28 9.49 -16.38
CA LYS A 321 17.45 8.86 -17.01
C LYS A 321 18.69 9.18 -16.20
N LEU A 322 19.59 8.24 -16.15
CA LEU A 322 20.85 8.35 -15.46
C LEU A 322 21.77 9.34 -16.18
N ARG A 323 22.30 10.30 -15.45
CA ARG A 323 23.34 11.23 -15.90
C ARG A 323 24.59 11.00 -15.07
N SER A 324 25.68 10.56 -15.69
CA SER A 324 26.99 10.47 -15.04
C SER A 324 27.62 11.84 -14.90
N CYS A 325 28.21 12.10 -13.72
CA CYS A 325 28.88 13.35 -13.41
C CYS A 325 30.40 13.22 -13.62
N HIS A 326 31.04 14.26 -14.09
CA HIS A 326 32.47 14.30 -14.33
C HIS A 326 33.20 14.87 -13.10
N PRO A 327 34.33 14.26 -12.66
CA PRO A 327 35.05 14.74 -11.51
C PRO A 327 35.64 16.15 -11.73
N ARG A 328 35.41 17.03 -10.75
CA ARG A 328 35.99 18.37 -10.64
C ARG A 328 36.82 18.44 -9.37
N GLY A 329 37.96 17.74 -9.40
CA GLY A 329 38.81 17.51 -8.23
C GLY A 329 38.43 16.24 -7.50
N THR A 330 38.78 16.13 -6.22
CA THR A 330 38.58 14.90 -5.40
C THR A 330 37.21 14.81 -4.73
N ARG A 331 36.49 15.90 -4.66
CA ARG A 331 35.24 16.01 -3.87
C ARG A 331 34.05 16.46 -4.70
N TYR A 332 34.25 17.26 -5.71
CA TYR A 332 33.20 17.88 -6.50
C TYR A 332 33.06 17.19 -7.85
N PHE A 333 31.82 17.07 -8.31
CA PHE A 333 31.46 16.43 -9.58
C PHE A 333 30.52 17.35 -10.37
N ASP A 334 30.85 17.67 -11.60
CA ASP A 334 30.01 18.41 -12.53
C ASP A 334 29.04 17.45 -13.22
N CYS A 335 27.76 17.67 -13.02
CA CYS A 335 26.69 16.87 -13.60
C CYS A 335 26.06 17.53 -14.84
N GLY A 336 26.73 18.58 -15.40
CA GLY A 336 26.29 19.28 -16.60
C GLY A 336 25.25 20.36 -16.31
N ALA A 337 24.64 20.89 -17.39
CA ALA A 337 23.76 22.05 -17.32
C ALA A 337 22.61 21.90 -16.31
N ALA A 338 22.39 22.97 -15.53
CA ALA A 338 21.25 23.10 -14.66
C ALA A 338 19.93 23.12 -15.47
N PRO A 339 18.85 22.58 -14.94
CA PRO A 339 17.55 22.64 -15.61
C PRO A 339 17.03 24.08 -15.68
N PRO A 340 16.07 24.37 -16.57
CA PRO A 340 15.38 25.66 -16.66
C PRO A 340 14.79 26.10 -15.32
N ALA A 341 14.39 27.37 -15.20
CA ALA A 341 13.71 27.87 -14.01
C ALA A 341 12.49 27.01 -13.68
N GLY A 342 12.41 26.54 -12.44
CA GLY A 342 11.34 25.65 -11.99
C GLY A 342 11.69 24.88 -10.73
N THR A 343 10.82 23.94 -10.38
CA THR A 343 10.96 23.02 -9.25
C THR A 343 11.10 21.59 -9.77
N TRP A 344 12.18 20.91 -9.37
CA TRP A 344 12.59 19.63 -9.91
C TRP A 344 12.88 18.64 -8.78
N ARG A 345 12.40 17.42 -8.87
CA ARG A 345 12.85 16.35 -7.98
C ARG A 345 14.15 15.77 -8.50
N VAL A 346 15.06 15.48 -7.58
CA VAL A 346 16.40 15.00 -7.91
C VAL A 346 16.94 14.04 -6.85
N SER A 347 17.60 12.99 -7.32
CA SER A 347 18.36 12.05 -6.49
C SER A 347 19.79 11.93 -7.00
N VAL A 348 20.72 11.69 -6.07
CA VAL A 348 22.14 11.50 -6.34
C VAL A 348 22.58 10.14 -5.85
N ARG A 349 23.50 9.51 -6.57
CA ARG A 349 24.15 8.25 -6.19
C ARG A 349 25.66 8.42 -6.26
N VAL A 350 26.35 7.93 -5.22
CA VAL A 350 27.82 7.95 -5.12
C VAL A 350 28.32 6.51 -5.09
N ASN A 351 29.32 6.18 -5.89
CA ASN A 351 30.01 4.89 -5.96
C ASN A 351 29.04 3.69 -6.08
N GLU A 352 28.06 3.80 -6.97
CA GLU A 352 27.02 2.75 -7.20
C GLU A 352 26.20 2.39 -5.96
N GLY A 353 26.25 3.22 -4.90
CA GLY A 353 25.44 3.08 -3.70
C GLY A 353 23.93 3.29 -3.94
N ALA A 354 23.16 3.42 -2.88
CA ALA A 354 21.75 3.75 -2.98
C ALA A 354 21.53 5.18 -3.50
N TRP A 355 20.45 5.40 -4.25
CA TRP A 355 19.97 6.73 -4.59
C TRP A 355 19.58 7.48 -3.32
N GLN A 356 20.03 8.72 -3.20
CA GLN A 356 19.88 9.52 -1.99
C GLN A 356 19.40 10.92 -2.34
N GLN A 357 18.60 11.46 -1.44
CA GLN A 357 18.29 12.88 -1.42
C GLN A 357 19.58 13.68 -1.15
N PRO A 358 19.92 14.73 -1.92
CA PRO A 358 20.95 15.66 -1.54
C PRO A 358 20.68 16.34 -0.20
N ALA A 359 21.67 16.39 0.69
CA ALA A 359 21.52 16.82 2.09
C ALA A 359 21.00 18.26 2.26
N ASN A 360 21.31 19.12 1.29
CA ASN A 360 20.94 20.53 1.32
C ASN A 360 19.59 20.85 0.64
N LEU A 361 18.89 19.85 0.11
CA LEU A 361 17.61 20.04 -0.54
C LEU A 361 16.45 19.61 0.38
N ALA A 362 15.32 20.27 0.23
CA ALA A 362 14.09 19.86 0.93
C ALA A 362 13.65 18.46 0.48
N PRO A 363 13.19 17.60 1.38
CA PRO A 363 12.73 16.26 1.03
C PRO A 363 11.38 16.30 0.30
N ALA A 364 11.27 15.56 -0.79
CA ALA A 364 10.01 15.19 -1.41
C ALA A 364 9.85 13.67 -1.30
N ALA A 365 8.81 13.22 -0.63
CA ALA A 365 8.45 11.80 -0.65
C ALA A 365 7.80 11.48 -1.99
N ASP A 366 8.24 10.41 -2.64
CA ASP A 366 7.48 9.83 -3.72
C ASP A 366 6.38 8.90 -3.14
N ASP A 367 5.41 8.52 -3.98
CA ASP A 367 4.32 7.63 -3.59
C ASP A 367 4.81 6.20 -3.23
N PHE A 368 6.11 5.94 -3.39
CA PHE A 368 6.77 4.65 -3.19
C PHE A 368 7.70 4.60 -1.98
N GLY A 369 7.74 5.72 -1.19
CA GLY A 369 8.52 5.82 0.03
C GLY A 369 10.01 6.09 -0.19
N SER A 370 10.46 6.37 -1.43
CA SER A 370 11.76 6.99 -1.64
C SER A 370 11.66 8.50 -1.38
N VAL A 371 12.76 9.08 -0.97
CA VAL A 371 12.84 10.51 -0.66
C VAL A 371 13.81 11.14 -1.64
N ASP A 372 13.27 11.96 -2.53
CA ASP A 372 14.05 12.78 -3.46
C ASP A 372 14.29 14.17 -2.86
N GLY A 373 15.25 14.90 -3.41
CA GLY A 373 15.45 16.29 -3.07
C GLY A 373 14.67 17.23 -4.00
N VAL A 374 14.17 18.32 -3.48
CA VAL A 374 13.53 19.39 -4.27
C VAL A 374 14.55 20.45 -4.63
N LEU A 375 14.94 20.48 -5.89
CA LEU A 375 15.82 21.52 -6.47
C LEU A 375 14.95 22.62 -7.07
N MET A 376 15.15 23.86 -6.60
CA MET A 376 14.57 25.06 -7.21
C MET A 376 15.63 25.81 -8.01
N THR A 377 15.33 26.12 -9.27
CA THR A 377 16.18 26.87 -10.18
C THR A 377 15.48 28.14 -10.64
N GLY A 378 16.24 29.22 -10.90
CA GLY A 378 15.68 30.45 -11.47
C GLY A 378 15.10 31.46 -10.47
N GLY A 379 15.21 31.24 -9.16
CA GLY A 379 14.98 32.29 -8.16
C GLY A 379 16.09 33.33 -8.25
N LYS A 380 15.76 34.61 -8.50
CA LYS A 380 16.70 35.70 -8.28
C LYS A 380 17.06 35.70 -6.80
N SER A 381 18.35 35.44 -6.49
CA SER A 381 18.94 35.67 -5.18
C SER A 381 18.96 37.17 -4.86
#